data_b0b510c67d0d61d7480d6fea0c6ebaf4
#
_entry.id   b0b510c67d0d61d7480d6fea0c6ebaf4
#
_cell.length_a   1.000
_cell.length_b   1.000
_cell.length_c   1.000
_cell.angle_alpha   90.00
_cell.angle_beta   90.00
_cell.angle_gamma   90.00
#
_symmetry.space_group_name_H-M   'P 1'
#
loop_
_entity.id
_entity.type
_entity.pdbx_description
1 polymer ?
#
loop_
_entity_poly.entity_id
_entity_poly.type
_entity_poly.pdbx_seq_one_letter_code
_entity_poly.pdbx_strand_id
1 'polypeptide(L)'
;YTNAYYTIGNNAIDIDKEYFKELNKAVDANDTTQIASDLVKCFITEYYTWTNKDGNYDIGGIQYIFTDRQSDFASYTRNSYYADMDLYISQLGTENLMQVASVEITGAAPGEDMVVLNANGEEVSYPCVTVTANWSYEACSMDLSSAQTSGTFQVVNHDGRMEIASIQ
;
A
#
# COMPACT_ATOMS: atom_id res chain seq x y z
N TYR A 1 3.25 3.17 -16.06
CA TYR A 1 1.82 2.97 -15.86
C TYR A 1 1.24 4.06 -14.96
N THR A 2 0.26 4.80 -15.47
CA THR A 2 -0.46 5.84 -14.74
C THR A 2 -1.93 5.79 -15.12
N ASN A 3 -2.78 6.35 -14.27
CA ASN A 3 -4.18 6.68 -14.60
C ASN A 3 -4.50 8.09 -14.08
N ALA A 4 -5.77 8.48 -14.09
CA ALA A 4 -6.18 9.83 -13.68
C ALA A 4 -5.79 10.18 -12.22
N TYR A 5 -5.60 9.17 -11.35
CA TYR A 5 -5.40 9.36 -9.92
C TYR A 5 -4.09 8.80 -9.38
N TYR A 6 -3.54 7.75 -10.00
CA TYR A 6 -2.43 6.99 -9.41
C TYR A 6 -1.32 6.73 -10.42
N THR A 7 -0.10 6.60 -9.90
CA THR A 7 1.08 6.16 -10.66
C THR A 7 1.64 4.92 -9.97
N ILE A 8 1.99 3.90 -10.74
CA ILE A 8 2.66 2.71 -10.22
C ILE A 8 4.03 3.09 -9.64
N GLY A 9 4.47 2.37 -8.61
CA GLY A 9 5.78 2.59 -8.00
C GLY A 9 6.96 2.29 -8.94
N ASN A 10 8.12 2.82 -8.58
CA ASN A 10 9.35 2.59 -9.33
C ASN A 10 9.77 1.12 -9.27
N ASN A 11 10.32 0.61 -10.37
CA ASN A 11 10.83 -0.77 -10.47
C ASN A 11 9.77 -1.80 -10.06
N ALA A 12 8.53 -1.60 -10.47
CA ALA A 12 7.41 -2.46 -10.11
C ALA A 12 7.66 -3.91 -10.54
N ILE A 13 7.39 -4.85 -9.63
CA ILE A 13 7.39 -6.29 -9.93
C ILE A 13 6.19 -6.66 -10.80
N ASP A 14 6.22 -7.82 -11.45
CA ASP A 14 5.20 -8.21 -12.43
C ASP A 14 3.80 -8.26 -11.83
N ILE A 15 3.65 -8.79 -10.60
CA ILE A 15 2.33 -8.87 -9.95
C ILE A 15 1.75 -7.48 -9.66
N ASP A 16 2.59 -6.50 -9.32
CA ASP A 16 2.16 -5.12 -9.13
C ASP A 16 1.59 -4.54 -10.42
N LYS A 17 2.25 -4.81 -11.55
CA LYS A 17 1.76 -4.37 -12.87
C LYS A 17 0.39 -4.96 -13.19
N GLU A 18 0.17 -6.24 -12.85
CA GLU A 18 -1.13 -6.90 -13.04
C GLU A 18 -2.21 -6.26 -12.16
N TYR A 19 -1.92 -6.04 -10.89
CA TYR A 19 -2.85 -5.39 -9.97
C TYR A 19 -3.14 -3.94 -10.37
N PHE A 20 -2.14 -3.24 -10.90
CA PHE A 20 -2.34 -1.88 -11.38
C PHE A 20 -3.23 -1.82 -12.62
N LYS A 21 -3.17 -2.81 -13.50
CA LYS A 21 -4.10 -2.93 -14.63
C LYS A 21 -5.55 -3.10 -14.15
N GLU A 22 -5.76 -3.90 -13.09
CA GLU A 22 -7.07 -4.05 -12.46
C GLU A 22 -7.54 -2.72 -11.87
N LEU A 23 -6.65 -2.00 -11.19
CA LEU A 23 -6.93 -0.67 -10.64
C LEU A 23 -7.36 0.31 -11.75
N ASN A 24 -6.68 0.30 -12.90
CA ASN A 24 -7.05 1.13 -14.04
C ASN A 24 -8.49 0.86 -14.50
N LYS A 25 -8.87 -0.42 -14.59
CA LYS A 25 -10.24 -0.80 -14.99
C LYS A 25 -11.27 -0.30 -13.99
N ALA A 26 -10.98 -0.41 -12.68
CA ALA A 26 -11.88 0.06 -11.64
C ALA A 26 -12.02 1.59 -11.67
N VAL A 27 -10.93 2.31 -11.90
CA VAL A 27 -10.95 3.78 -12.05
C VAL A 27 -11.80 4.18 -13.26
N ASP A 28 -11.62 3.52 -14.41
CA ASP A 28 -12.41 3.79 -15.62
C ASP A 28 -13.89 3.51 -15.43
N ALA A 29 -14.22 2.48 -14.63
CA ALA A 29 -15.59 2.14 -14.29
C ALA A 29 -16.19 3.02 -13.18
N ASN A 30 -15.38 3.87 -12.54
CA ASN A 30 -15.76 4.71 -11.41
C ASN A 30 -16.42 3.90 -10.27
N ASP A 31 -15.93 2.68 -10.01
CA ASP A 31 -16.42 1.78 -8.98
C ASP A 31 -15.58 1.95 -7.71
N THR A 32 -16.04 2.75 -6.76
CA THR A 32 -15.26 3.14 -5.59
C THR A 32 -14.88 1.98 -4.69
N THR A 33 -15.76 0.98 -4.52
CA THR A 33 -15.44 -0.21 -3.72
C THR A 33 -14.37 -1.06 -4.41
N GLN A 34 -14.46 -1.24 -5.72
CA GLN A 34 -13.45 -1.97 -6.49
C GLN A 34 -12.13 -1.20 -6.53
N ILE A 35 -12.17 0.12 -6.69
CA ILE A 35 -10.97 0.97 -6.61
C ILE A 35 -10.28 0.77 -5.26
N ALA A 36 -11.02 0.80 -4.15
CA ALA A 36 -10.47 0.59 -2.81
C ALA A 36 -9.78 -0.77 -2.70
N SER A 37 -10.43 -1.84 -3.18
CA SER A 37 -9.84 -3.20 -3.18
C SER A 37 -8.56 -3.26 -3.98
N ASP A 38 -8.57 -2.73 -5.20
CA ASP A 38 -7.44 -2.85 -6.12
C ASP A 38 -6.26 -1.97 -5.68
N LEU A 39 -6.53 -0.77 -5.15
CA LEU A 39 -5.43 0.06 -4.65
C LEU A 39 -4.78 -0.53 -3.40
N VAL A 40 -5.53 -1.25 -2.55
CA VAL A 40 -4.97 -1.98 -1.41
C VAL A 40 -4.04 -3.09 -1.88
N LYS A 41 -4.41 -3.82 -2.94
CA LYS A 41 -3.53 -4.84 -3.54
C LYS A 41 -2.23 -4.22 -4.03
N CYS A 42 -2.31 -3.09 -4.72
CA CYS A 42 -1.13 -2.36 -5.19
C CYS A 42 -0.29 -1.85 -4.02
N PHE A 43 -0.92 -1.28 -3.00
CA PHE A 43 -0.22 -0.79 -1.81
C PHE A 43 0.55 -1.92 -1.12
N ILE A 44 -0.11 -3.04 -0.84
CA ILE A 44 0.52 -4.19 -0.16
C ILE A 44 1.73 -4.66 -0.96
N THR A 45 1.56 -4.83 -2.27
CA THR A 45 2.63 -5.30 -3.15
C THR A 45 3.82 -4.36 -3.14
N GLU A 46 3.59 -3.05 -3.18
CA GLU A 46 4.68 -2.08 -3.21
C GLU A 46 5.31 -1.87 -1.83
N TYR A 47 4.50 -1.81 -0.78
CA TYR A 47 5.00 -1.51 0.57
C TYR A 47 5.78 -2.67 1.18
N TYR A 48 5.30 -3.89 1.01
CA TYR A 48 5.90 -5.10 1.62
C TYR A 48 6.90 -5.82 0.71
N THR A 49 7.18 -5.30 -0.49
CA THR A 49 8.23 -5.82 -1.37
C THR A 49 9.50 -5.00 -1.18
N TRP A 50 10.61 -5.67 -0.85
CA TRP A 50 11.90 -5.03 -0.65
C TRP A 50 12.91 -5.33 -1.78
N THR A 51 12.65 -6.32 -2.63
CA THR A 51 13.56 -6.72 -3.72
C THR A 51 13.82 -5.63 -4.75
N ASN A 52 12.94 -4.63 -4.83
CA ASN A 52 13.04 -3.53 -5.79
C ASN A 52 13.34 -2.17 -5.14
N LYS A 53 13.76 -2.17 -3.86
CA LYS A 53 14.04 -0.93 -3.13
C LYS A 53 15.53 -0.59 -3.19
N ASP A 54 15.82 0.71 -3.28
CA ASP A 54 17.21 1.22 -3.29
C ASP A 54 17.74 1.45 -1.87
N GLY A 55 16.85 1.56 -0.89
CA GLY A 55 17.20 1.79 0.50
C GLY A 55 15.97 2.15 1.32
N ASN A 56 16.16 2.43 2.60
CA ASN A 56 15.07 2.69 3.54
C ASN A 56 14.26 3.97 3.25
N TYR A 57 14.76 4.84 2.39
CA TYR A 57 14.07 6.05 1.93
C TYR A 57 13.10 5.79 0.78
N ASP A 58 13.21 4.64 0.13
CA ASP A 58 12.43 4.26 -1.05
C ASP A 58 11.11 3.61 -0.61
N ILE A 59 10.18 4.43 -0.13
CA ILE A 59 8.93 3.96 0.48
C ILE A 59 7.96 3.52 -0.61
N GLY A 60 7.61 2.23 -0.61
CA GLY A 60 6.61 1.68 -1.54
C GLY A 60 5.18 2.03 -1.14
N GLY A 61 4.32 2.28 -2.13
CA GLY A 61 2.88 2.46 -1.91
C GLY A 61 2.46 3.81 -1.35
N ILE A 62 3.37 4.74 -1.15
CA ILE A 62 3.08 6.03 -0.53
C ILE A 62 2.02 6.83 -1.30
N GLN A 63 1.94 6.66 -2.61
CA GLN A 63 0.97 7.35 -3.46
C GLN A 63 -0.47 6.93 -3.19
N TYR A 64 -0.69 5.82 -2.50
CA TYR A 64 -2.02 5.34 -2.12
C TYR A 64 -2.46 5.81 -0.73
N ILE A 65 -1.56 6.43 0.02
CA ILE A 65 -1.83 6.93 1.38
C ILE A 65 -2.53 8.28 1.30
N PHE A 66 -3.39 8.55 2.28
CA PHE A 66 -4.08 9.83 2.42
C PHE A 66 -3.08 10.97 2.24
N THR A 67 -3.36 11.88 1.31
CA THR A 67 -2.40 12.87 0.82
C THR A 67 -1.77 13.67 1.97
N ASP A 68 -2.59 14.14 2.92
CA ASP A 68 -2.13 14.98 4.03
C ASP A 68 -1.24 14.23 5.03
N ARG A 69 -1.17 12.90 4.91
CA ARG A 69 -0.40 12.02 5.81
C ARG A 69 0.80 11.35 5.15
N GLN A 70 1.04 11.59 3.87
CA GLN A 70 2.11 10.89 3.14
C GLN A 70 3.49 11.18 3.74
N SER A 71 3.77 12.42 4.11
CA SER A 71 5.05 12.81 4.70
C SER A 71 5.28 12.12 6.05
N ASP A 72 4.28 12.13 6.93
CA ASP A 72 4.36 11.47 8.23
C ASP A 72 4.49 9.96 8.08
N PHE A 73 3.77 9.38 7.13
CA PHE A 73 3.84 7.94 6.85
C PHE A 73 5.24 7.53 6.36
N ALA A 74 5.84 8.31 5.48
CA ALA A 74 7.19 8.06 4.99
C ALA A 74 8.21 8.10 6.13
N SER A 75 8.14 9.09 6.99
CA SER A 75 9.01 9.25 8.17
C SER A 75 8.84 8.08 9.14
N TYR A 76 7.60 7.75 9.46
CA TYR A 76 7.28 6.61 10.34
C TYR A 76 7.83 5.30 9.77
N THR A 77 7.62 5.03 8.49
CA THR A 77 8.08 3.80 7.84
C THR A 77 9.60 3.69 7.86
N ARG A 78 10.30 4.78 7.53
CA ARG A 78 11.76 4.80 7.53
C ARG A 78 12.33 4.49 8.90
N ASN A 79 11.69 4.97 9.96
CA ASN A 79 12.15 4.81 11.34
C ASN A 79 11.56 3.58 12.04
N SER A 80 10.73 2.81 11.37
CA SER A 80 10.10 1.61 11.94
C SER A 80 10.23 0.41 11.00
N TYR A 81 9.28 0.19 10.10
CA TYR A 81 9.23 -1.02 9.27
C TYR A 81 10.45 -1.14 8.35
N TYR A 82 10.91 -0.03 7.74
CA TYR A 82 12.07 -0.02 6.85
C TYR A 82 13.39 0.27 7.57
N ALA A 83 13.40 0.38 8.91
CA ALA A 83 14.58 0.82 9.66
C ALA A 83 15.82 -0.02 9.39
N ASP A 84 15.68 -1.35 9.26
CA ASP A 84 16.79 -2.27 9.07
C ASP A 84 17.01 -2.66 7.61
N MET A 85 16.29 -2.05 6.66
CA MET A 85 16.38 -2.44 5.25
C MET A 85 17.81 -2.33 4.70
N ASP A 86 18.51 -1.23 4.99
CA ASP A 86 19.86 -1.02 4.47
C ASP A 86 20.84 -2.06 5.01
N LEU A 87 20.65 -2.49 6.26
CA LEU A 87 21.43 -3.57 6.85
C LEU A 87 21.19 -4.89 6.11
N TYR A 88 19.93 -5.24 5.87
CA TYR A 88 19.59 -6.45 5.12
C TYR A 88 20.10 -6.41 3.68
N ILE A 89 20.03 -5.26 3.02
CA ILE A 89 20.60 -5.10 1.67
C ILE A 89 22.11 -5.41 1.70
N SER A 90 22.83 -4.86 2.68
CA SER A 90 24.28 -5.07 2.77
C SER A 90 24.67 -6.50 3.11
N GLN A 91 23.85 -7.21 3.88
CA GLN A 91 24.12 -8.58 4.31
C GLN A 91 23.72 -9.64 3.29
N LEU A 92 22.59 -9.46 2.61
CA LEU A 92 21.97 -10.49 1.78
C LEU A 92 21.91 -10.15 0.29
N GLY A 93 22.01 -8.87 -0.06
CA GLY A 93 21.71 -8.39 -1.40
C GLY A 93 20.22 -8.16 -1.60
N THR A 94 19.86 -7.14 -2.37
CA THR A 94 18.46 -6.73 -2.57
C THR A 94 17.60 -7.87 -3.13
N GLU A 95 18.14 -8.63 -4.06
CA GLU A 95 17.43 -9.73 -4.74
C GLU A 95 17.02 -10.88 -3.81
N ASN A 96 17.60 -10.95 -2.62
CA ASN A 96 17.34 -12.01 -1.64
C ASN A 96 16.40 -11.57 -0.52
N LEU A 97 15.85 -10.38 -0.62
CA LEU A 97 14.93 -9.83 0.38
C LEU A 97 13.48 -10.24 0.11
N MET A 98 12.57 -9.81 0.99
CA MET A 98 11.16 -10.17 0.89
C MET A 98 10.52 -9.58 -0.37
N GLN A 99 9.62 -10.35 -0.98
CA GLN A 99 8.83 -9.95 -2.14
C GLN A 99 7.45 -10.56 -2.04
N VAL A 100 6.43 -9.75 -2.19
CA VAL A 100 5.04 -10.23 -2.17
C VAL A 100 4.80 -11.14 -3.36
N ALA A 101 4.25 -12.33 -3.08
CA ALA A 101 3.91 -13.33 -4.11
C ALA A 101 2.48 -13.17 -4.60
N SER A 102 1.54 -12.89 -3.69
CA SER A 102 0.13 -12.72 -4.03
C SER A 102 -0.60 -11.96 -2.92
N VAL A 103 -1.69 -11.30 -3.30
CA VAL A 103 -2.60 -10.63 -2.37
C VAL A 103 -4.01 -11.13 -2.63
N GLU A 104 -4.71 -11.51 -1.57
CA GLU A 104 -6.12 -11.89 -1.61
C GLU A 104 -6.93 -10.87 -0.82
N ILE A 105 -7.93 -10.26 -1.46
CA ILE A 105 -8.91 -9.42 -0.77
C ILE A 105 -9.98 -10.33 -0.18
N THR A 106 -10.09 -10.35 1.15
CA THR A 106 -11.03 -11.20 1.87
C THR A 106 -12.35 -10.51 2.18
N GLY A 107 -12.41 -9.18 2.03
CA GLY A 107 -13.62 -8.41 2.19
C GLY A 107 -13.42 -6.97 1.75
N ALA A 108 -14.45 -6.38 1.18
CA ALA A 108 -14.47 -4.97 0.81
C ALA A 108 -15.91 -4.48 0.83
N ALA A 109 -16.21 -3.52 1.70
CA ALA A 109 -17.56 -3.01 1.84
C ALA A 109 -17.57 -1.55 2.29
N PRO A 110 -18.47 -0.72 1.74
CA PRO A 110 -18.72 0.60 2.28
C PRO A 110 -19.17 0.49 3.74
N GLY A 111 -18.66 1.39 4.58
CA GLY A 111 -18.99 1.47 5.99
C GLY A 111 -19.45 2.86 6.37
N GLU A 112 -19.41 3.14 7.66
CA GLU A 112 -19.68 4.49 8.17
C GLU A 112 -18.56 5.43 7.73
N ASP A 113 -18.86 6.73 7.64
CA ASP A 113 -17.86 7.75 7.35
C ASP A 113 -16.75 7.71 8.40
N MET A 114 -15.53 7.90 7.93
CA MET A 114 -14.35 7.94 8.80
C MET A 114 -13.91 9.38 9.03
N VAL A 115 -13.60 9.73 10.28
CA VAL A 115 -13.02 11.02 10.63
C VAL A 115 -11.50 10.92 10.48
N VAL A 116 -10.92 11.83 9.71
CA VAL A 116 -9.47 11.91 9.47
C VAL A 116 -8.99 13.32 9.79
N LEU A 117 -7.82 13.43 10.43
CA LEU A 117 -7.18 14.72 10.64
C LEU A 117 -6.47 15.16 9.36
N ASN A 118 -6.78 16.35 8.86
CA ASN A 118 -6.10 16.92 7.71
C ASN A 118 -4.74 17.57 8.13
N ALA A 119 -4.05 18.18 7.17
CA ALA A 119 -2.76 18.81 7.40
C ALA A 119 -2.81 19.98 8.40
N ASN A 120 -3.98 20.60 8.56
CA ASN A 120 -4.19 21.71 9.50
C ASN A 120 -4.61 21.25 10.90
N GLY A 121 -4.70 19.91 11.12
CA GLY A 121 -5.17 19.34 12.38
C GLY A 121 -6.68 19.37 12.57
N GLU A 122 -7.44 19.67 11.52
CA GLU A 122 -8.90 19.68 11.55
C GLU A 122 -9.46 18.29 11.30
N GLU A 123 -10.53 17.93 12.03
CA GLU A 123 -11.27 16.70 11.81
C GLU A 123 -12.20 16.84 10.62
N VAL A 124 -12.05 15.98 9.63
CA VAL A 124 -12.92 15.93 8.45
C VAL A 124 -13.46 14.51 8.27
N SER A 125 -14.75 14.41 7.99
CA SER A 125 -15.43 13.12 7.80
C SER A 125 -15.49 12.80 6.30
N TYR A 126 -15.11 11.57 5.93
CA TYR A 126 -15.12 11.10 4.55
C TYR A 126 -15.86 9.78 4.41
N PRO A 127 -16.54 9.53 3.27
CA PRO A 127 -17.02 8.20 2.96
C PRO A 127 -15.88 7.19 2.98
N CYS A 128 -16.13 5.99 3.50
CA CYS A 128 -15.10 4.99 3.75
C CYS A 128 -15.50 3.61 3.24
N VAL A 129 -14.52 2.90 2.67
CA VAL A 129 -14.61 1.48 2.35
C VAL A 129 -13.62 0.75 3.23
N THR A 130 -14.09 -0.28 3.96
CA THR A 130 -13.21 -1.16 4.73
C THR A 130 -12.79 -2.32 3.86
N VAL A 131 -11.48 -2.53 3.74
CA VAL A 131 -10.89 -3.61 2.94
C VAL A 131 -10.06 -4.49 3.85
N THR A 132 -10.30 -5.80 3.81
CA THR A 132 -9.48 -6.80 4.51
C THR A 132 -8.72 -7.64 3.48
N ALA A 133 -7.47 -7.98 3.81
CA ALA A 133 -6.59 -8.68 2.88
C ALA A 133 -5.67 -9.65 3.60
N ASN A 134 -5.30 -10.72 2.91
CA ASN A 134 -4.21 -11.61 3.26
C ASN A 134 -3.19 -11.59 2.13
N TRP A 135 -1.92 -11.78 2.44
CA TRP A 135 -0.89 -11.87 1.41
C TRP A 135 0.21 -12.84 1.80
N SER A 136 0.95 -13.27 0.81
CA SER A 136 2.06 -14.20 0.95
C SER A 136 3.32 -13.64 0.27
N TYR A 137 4.45 -14.23 0.61
CA TYR A 137 5.75 -13.84 0.10
C TYR A 137 6.40 -14.97 -0.70
N GLU A 138 7.24 -14.59 -1.66
CA GLU A 138 8.14 -15.52 -2.33
C GLU A 138 9.13 -16.09 -1.32
N ALA A 139 9.68 -17.28 -1.58
CA ALA A 139 10.79 -17.81 -0.81
C ALA A 139 11.99 -16.87 -0.93
N CYS A 140 12.66 -16.56 0.18
CA CYS A 140 13.81 -15.66 0.21
C CYS A 140 14.76 -16.01 1.33
N SER A 141 15.89 -15.30 1.40
CA SER A 141 16.93 -15.52 2.43
C SER A 141 16.61 -14.87 3.77
N MET A 142 15.65 -13.95 3.80
CA MET A 142 15.20 -13.34 5.06
C MET A 142 14.36 -14.31 5.88
N ASP A 143 14.44 -14.17 7.21
CA ASP A 143 13.49 -14.81 8.12
C ASP A 143 12.17 -14.04 8.08
N LEU A 144 11.13 -14.67 7.53
CA LEU A 144 9.79 -14.10 7.39
C LEU A 144 8.81 -14.52 8.48
N SER A 145 9.28 -15.17 9.56
CA SER A 145 8.41 -15.70 10.61
C SER A 145 7.59 -14.61 11.33
N SER A 146 8.08 -13.38 11.37
CA SER A 146 7.39 -12.23 11.96
C SER A 146 6.83 -11.26 10.92
N ALA A 147 6.92 -11.59 9.64
CA ALA A 147 6.41 -10.72 8.59
C ALA A 147 4.87 -10.65 8.63
N GLN A 148 4.33 -9.47 8.41
CA GLN A 148 2.88 -9.28 8.34
C GLN A 148 2.32 -9.97 7.10
N THR A 149 1.20 -10.68 7.25
CA THR A 149 0.52 -11.42 6.16
C THR A 149 -0.97 -11.12 6.07
N SER A 150 -1.49 -10.24 6.91
CA SER A 150 -2.90 -9.83 6.87
C SER A 150 -3.06 -8.42 7.40
N GLY A 151 -4.15 -7.78 7.01
CA GLY A 151 -4.45 -6.44 7.50
C GLY A 151 -5.83 -5.97 7.15
N THR A 152 -6.27 -4.93 7.84
CA THR A 152 -7.51 -4.20 7.59
C THR A 152 -7.17 -2.76 7.22
N PHE A 153 -7.75 -2.29 6.12
CA PHE A 153 -7.44 -0.99 5.53
C PHE A 153 -8.72 -0.16 5.45
N GLN A 154 -8.68 1.04 6.03
CA GLN A 154 -9.76 2.00 5.87
C GLN A 154 -9.40 2.92 4.70
N VAL A 155 -10.18 2.85 3.63
CA VAL A 155 -9.94 3.60 2.40
C VAL A 155 -11.02 4.65 2.25
N VAL A 156 -10.62 5.92 2.30
CA VAL A 156 -11.57 7.04 2.28
C VAL A 156 -11.69 7.66 0.90
N ASN A 157 -12.87 8.19 0.59
CA ASN A 157 -13.08 8.99 -0.61
C ASN A 157 -12.74 10.46 -0.29
N HIS A 158 -11.53 10.85 -0.67
CA HIS A 158 -11.00 12.19 -0.45
C HIS A 158 -11.30 13.04 -1.68
N ASP A 159 -12.50 13.62 -1.70
CA ASP A 159 -12.96 14.50 -2.78
C ASP A 159 -12.84 13.86 -4.17
N GLY A 160 -13.23 12.59 -4.26
CA GLY A 160 -13.22 11.81 -5.49
C GLY A 160 -12.03 10.89 -5.68
N ARG A 161 -10.98 11.03 -4.87
CA ARG A 161 -9.79 10.15 -4.90
C ARG A 161 -9.82 9.20 -3.70
N MET A 162 -9.78 7.90 -3.96
CA MET A 162 -9.71 6.90 -2.88
C MET A 162 -8.29 6.85 -2.33
N GLU A 163 -8.15 6.92 -1.01
CA GLU A 163 -6.85 6.97 -0.31
C GLU A 163 -6.90 6.17 0.99
N ILE A 164 -5.80 5.48 1.32
CA ILE A 164 -5.71 4.70 2.56
C ILE A 164 -5.47 5.66 3.73
N ALA A 165 -6.41 5.67 4.69
CA ALA A 165 -6.34 6.53 5.87
C ALA A 165 -5.96 5.77 7.15
N SER A 166 -6.09 4.43 7.16
CA SER A 166 -5.75 3.61 8.34
C SER A 166 -5.36 2.21 7.90
N ILE A 167 -4.36 1.65 8.56
CA ILE A 167 -3.87 0.28 8.37
C ILE A 167 -3.78 -0.37 9.75
N GLN A 168 -4.40 -1.54 9.89
CA GLN A 168 -4.39 -2.31 11.14
C GLN A 168 -3.99 -3.76 10.93
#